data_f322aad7e469a282959b98cc99b24cc0
#
_entry.id   f322aad7e469a282959b98cc99b24cc0
#
_cell.length_a   1.000
_cell.length_b   1.000
_cell.length_c   1.000
_cell.angle_alpha   90.00
_cell.angle_beta   90.00
_cell.angle_gamma   90.00
#
_symmetry.space_group_name_H-M   'P 1'
#
loop_
_entity.id
_entity.type
_entity.pdbx_description
1 polymer ?
#
loop_
_entity_poly.entity_id
_entity_poly.type
_entity_poly.pdbx_seq_one_letter_code
_entity_poly.pdbx_strand_id
1 'polypeptide(L)'
;MNHFTRIFAVLAMVATTATGFAHNFEEGGIYYNINTDGTSVTVTYQGGSWSAYSDEYSGAVVIPASVVHKGTTYAVTMIGQSAFKKCAGLTSVSIPNSVTQLGAYAFEECTGLTAITIPNSVTTIDDAAFSKCEGLKSVSIGSGVEAINRFAFNGCDALTSITIPNSVKELGEGAFISCSSLASVNIGSGVENMGSVLFEKNIALTTIKVA
;
A
#
# COMPACT_ATOMS: atom_id res chain seq x y z
N MET A 1 -2.87 -26.37 40.01
CA MET A 1 -2.73 -24.88 40.01
C MET A 1 -3.12 -24.38 38.63
N ASN A 2 -4.10 -23.55 38.58
CA ASN A 2 -5.06 -23.36 37.49
C ASN A 2 -4.54 -22.65 36.27
N HIS A 3 -4.77 -23.24 35.08
CA HIS A 3 -4.54 -22.68 33.75
C HIS A 3 -5.39 -21.41 33.42
N PHE A 4 -6.20 -20.94 34.34
CA PHE A 4 -7.10 -19.76 34.10
C PHE A 4 -6.47 -18.40 34.36
N THR A 5 -5.26 -18.34 34.91
CA THR A 5 -4.67 -17.05 35.33
C THR A 5 -3.84 -16.37 34.19
N ARG A 6 -3.67 -17.01 33.04
CA ARG A 6 -2.87 -16.44 31.93
C ARG A 6 -3.68 -15.68 30.87
N ILE A 7 -5.01 -15.81 30.85
CA ILE A 7 -5.85 -15.18 29.81
C ILE A 7 -6.23 -13.74 30.18
N PHE A 8 -6.19 -13.37 31.47
CA PHE A 8 -6.57 -12.01 31.91
C PHE A 8 -5.46 -10.95 31.85
N ALA A 9 -4.21 -11.34 31.61
CA ALA A 9 -3.09 -10.39 31.55
C ALA A 9 -2.92 -9.69 30.19
N VAL A 10 -3.57 -10.17 29.13
CA VAL A 10 -3.45 -9.60 27.78
C VAL A 10 -4.48 -8.51 27.51
N LEU A 11 -5.57 -8.45 28.28
CA LEU A 11 -6.67 -7.48 28.04
C LEU A 11 -6.53 -6.16 28.81
N ALA A 12 -5.51 -5.98 29.64
CA ALA A 12 -5.36 -4.79 30.50
C ALA A 12 -4.35 -3.75 29.96
N MET A 13 -3.88 -3.86 28.71
CA MET A 13 -2.84 -2.95 28.17
C MET A 13 -3.31 -2.09 26.98
N VAL A 14 -4.61 -1.88 26.83
CA VAL A 14 -5.16 -1.02 25.73
C VAL A 14 -5.56 0.38 26.22
N ALA A 15 -5.19 0.78 27.42
CA ALA A 15 -5.52 2.12 27.92
C ALA A 15 -4.32 2.83 28.55
N THR A 16 -3.28 3.11 27.76
CA THR A 16 -2.46 4.28 28.02
C THR A 16 -2.56 5.16 26.79
N THR A 17 -3.30 6.24 26.91
CA THR A 17 -3.27 7.39 26.01
C THR A 17 -1.85 7.94 25.96
N ALA A 18 -1.00 7.33 25.14
CA ALA A 18 0.25 7.93 24.75
C ALA A 18 -0.09 9.01 23.72
N THR A 19 -0.17 10.23 24.18
CA THR A 19 -0.26 11.42 23.35
C THR A 19 0.93 11.45 22.40
N GLY A 20 0.69 11.28 21.10
CA GLY A 20 1.61 11.74 20.10
C GLY A 20 2.14 10.77 19.04
N PHE A 21 1.96 9.46 19.17
CA PHE A 21 2.44 8.51 18.15
C PHE A 21 1.29 7.78 17.47
N ALA A 22 1.37 7.66 16.13
CA ALA A 22 0.39 6.91 15.34
C ALA A 22 0.69 5.41 15.26
N HIS A 23 1.71 4.93 16.00
CA HIS A 23 2.15 3.54 15.99
C HIS A 23 2.25 2.97 17.40
N ASN A 24 2.14 1.63 17.52
CA ASN A 24 2.30 0.93 18.79
C ASN A 24 3.77 0.62 19.11
N PHE A 25 4.58 0.34 18.09
CA PHE A 25 6.01 0.06 18.24
C PHE A 25 6.75 0.21 16.91
N GLU A 26 8.09 0.26 17.02
CA GLU A 26 9.02 0.22 15.90
C GLU A 26 9.87 -1.06 16.00
N GLU A 27 10.13 -1.71 14.84
CA GLU A 27 11.06 -2.82 14.71
C GLU A 27 11.77 -2.75 13.36
N GLY A 28 13.09 -2.81 13.37
CA GLY A 28 13.90 -2.75 12.15
C GLY A 28 13.75 -1.47 11.34
N GLY A 29 13.45 -0.33 11.96
CA GLY A 29 13.20 0.95 11.28
C GLY A 29 11.82 1.07 10.64
N ILE A 30 10.90 0.18 10.94
CA ILE A 30 9.52 0.19 10.45
C ILE A 30 8.56 0.33 11.62
N TYR A 31 7.56 1.19 11.46
CA TYR A 31 6.53 1.47 12.48
C TYR A 31 5.31 0.57 12.27
N TYR A 32 4.76 0.05 13.36
CA TYR A 32 3.67 -0.93 13.34
C TYR A 32 2.55 -0.58 14.29
N ASN A 33 1.31 -0.87 13.86
CA ASN A 33 0.13 -0.93 14.71
C ASN A 33 -0.32 -2.37 14.88
N ILE A 34 -0.59 -2.78 16.12
CA ILE A 34 -1.20 -4.09 16.41
C ILE A 34 -2.68 -4.01 16.01
N ASN A 35 -3.10 -4.94 15.16
CA ASN A 35 -4.47 -5.03 14.70
C ASN A 35 -5.38 -5.55 15.81
N THR A 36 -6.69 -5.34 15.67
CA THR A 36 -7.70 -5.74 16.67
C THR A 36 -7.78 -7.25 16.90
N ASP A 37 -7.24 -8.06 15.98
CA ASP A 37 -7.13 -9.51 16.12
C ASP A 37 -6.07 -9.95 17.15
N GLY A 38 -5.18 -9.02 17.55
CA GLY A 38 -4.10 -9.27 18.51
C GLY A 38 -3.00 -10.20 18.01
N THR A 39 -3.01 -10.60 16.73
CA THR A 39 -2.08 -11.57 16.13
C THR A 39 -1.36 -11.04 14.89
N SER A 40 -1.83 -9.95 14.34
CA SER A 40 -1.25 -9.30 13.17
C SER A 40 -0.95 -7.82 13.40
N VAL A 41 -0.16 -7.25 12.49
CA VAL A 41 0.20 -5.84 12.51
C VAL A 41 0.04 -5.21 11.13
N THR A 42 -0.18 -3.90 11.17
CA THR A 42 -0.22 -3.02 10.01
C THR A 42 1.03 -2.14 10.02
N VAL A 43 1.74 -2.05 8.88
CA VAL A 43 2.81 -1.05 8.69
C VAL A 43 2.19 0.35 8.68
N THR A 44 2.80 1.27 9.41
CA THR A 44 2.29 2.64 9.57
C THR A 44 3.44 3.66 9.56
N TYR A 45 3.20 4.85 10.05
CA TYR A 45 4.12 5.98 10.11
C TYR A 45 4.40 6.41 11.57
N GLN A 46 5.44 7.20 11.79
CA GLN A 46 5.88 7.64 13.11
C GLN A 46 4.96 8.72 13.70
N GLY A 47 4.52 9.66 12.88
CA GLY A 47 3.84 10.87 13.34
C GLY A 47 2.51 10.65 14.03
N GLY A 48 2.11 11.60 14.89
CA GLY A 48 0.81 11.59 15.59
C GLY A 48 -0.37 12.13 14.77
N SER A 49 -0.12 12.63 13.55
CA SER A 49 -1.12 13.26 12.68
C SER A 49 -0.76 13.04 11.22
N TRP A 50 -1.77 12.80 10.39
CA TRP A 50 -1.64 12.66 8.94
C TRP A 50 -1.00 13.89 8.24
N SER A 51 -0.92 15.04 8.89
CA SER A 51 -0.28 16.26 8.37
C SER A 51 1.22 16.36 8.67
N ALA A 52 1.76 15.48 9.49
CA ALA A 52 3.17 15.49 9.92
C ALA A 52 4.07 14.58 9.08
N TYR A 53 3.58 14.04 7.95
CA TYR A 53 4.35 13.16 7.09
C TYR A 53 5.52 13.88 6.43
N SER A 54 6.73 13.40 6.66
CA SER A 54 7.89 13.84 5.90
C SER A 54 8.98 12.78 5.96
N ASP A 55 9.32 12.18 4.81
CA ASP A 55 10.54 11.38 4.58
C ASP A 55 10.94 10.41 5.72
N GLU A 56 9.95 9.80 6.39
CA GLU A 56 10.22 8.86 7.49
C GLU A 56 10.93 7.60 7.01
N TYR A 57 10.71 7.25 5.73
CA TYR A 57 11.35 6.10 5.09
C TYR A 57 12.14 6.55 3.87
N SER A 58 13.36 6.09 3.76
CA SER A 58 14.24 6.39 2.62
C SER A 58 15.04 5.17 2.18
N GLY A 59 15.58 5.21 0.94
CA GLY A 59 16.34 4.10 0.38
C GLY A 59 15.49 2.89 0.08
N ALA A 60 16.03 1.70 0.27
CA ALA A 60 15.35 0.43 0.06
C ALA A 60 14.76 -0.08 1.37
N VAL A 61 13.46 -0.30 1.41
CA VAL A 61 12.73 -0.86 2.57
C VAL A 61 12.33 -2.29 2.29
N VAL A 62 12.62 -3.20 3.22
CA VAL A 62 12.18 -4.60 3.17
C VAL A 62 11.18 -4.83 4.30
N ILE A 63 9.91 -5.00 3.95
CA ILE A 63 8.87 -5.32 4.94
C ILE A 63 8.95 -6.82 5.23
N PRO A 64 9.17 -7.24 6.50
CA PRO A 64 9.20 -8.64 6.86
C PRO A 64 7.79 -9.25 6.87
N ALA A 65 7.67 -10.57 6.66
CA ALA A 65 6.39 -11.28 6.73
C ALA A 65 5.83 -11.33 8.18
N SER A 66 6.71 -11.22 9.17
CA SER A 66 6.34 -11.18 10.60
C SER A 66 7.37 -10.40 11.40
N VAL A 67 6.95 -9.88 12.55
CA VAL A 67 7.80 -9.16 13.50
C VAL A 67 7.60 -9.72 14.92
N VAL A 68 8.62 -9.59 15.76
CA VAL A 68 8.55 -10.00 17.16
C VAL A 68 8.56 -8.75 18.04
N HIS A 69 7.51 -8.55 18.84
CA HIS A 69 7.45 -7.47 19.81
C HIS A 69 7.10 -8.02 21.20
N LYS A 70 7.93 -7.73 22.20
CA LYS A 70 7.78 -8.21 23.60
C LYS A 70 7.52 -9.71 23.71
N GLY A 71 8.22 -10.51 22.89
CA GLY A 71 8.13 -11.97 22.89
C GLY A 71 6.90 -12.54 22.15
N THR A 72 6.07 -11.69 21.53
CA THR A 72 4.93 -12.12 20.69
C THR A 72 5.29 -11.91 19.22
N THR A 73 5.05 -12.94 18.40
CA THR A 73 5.21 -12.88 16.95
C THR A 73 3.90 -12.40 16.31
N TYR A 74 3.98 -11.37 15.47
CA TYR A 74 2.86 -10.80 14.72
C TYR A 74 3.09 -10.98 13.23
N ALA A 75 2.08 -11.44 12.49
CA ALA A 75 2.12 -11.43 11.03
C ALA A 75 1.93 -9.99 10.51
N VAL A 76 2.71 -9.59 9.50
CA VAL A 76 2.51 -8.28 8.82
C VAL A 76 1.51 -8.50 7.70
N THR A 77 0.27 -8.01 7.88
CA THR A 77 -0.84 -8.32 6.97
C THR A 77 -1.35 -7.14 6.16
N MET A 78 -0.95 -5.92 6.50
CA MET A 78 -1.42 -4.72 5.81
C MET A 78 -0.33 -3.65 5.75
N ILE A 79 -0.29 -2.90 4.65
CA ILE A 79 0.34 -1.58 4.60
C ILE A 79 -0.78 -0.57 4.82
N GLY A 80 -0.73 0.14 5.94
CA GLY A 80 -1.82 1.00 6.41
C GLY A 80 -1.98 2.29 5.61
N GLN A 81 -3.05 3.00 5.92
CA GLN A 81 -3.31 4.32 5.33
C GLN A 81 -2.10 5.23 5.55
N SER A 82 -1.63 5.86 4.47
CA SER A 82 -0.54 6.84 4.47
C SER A 82 0.80 6.33 5.02
N ALA A 83 1.02 5.02 5.11
CA ALA A 83 2.20 4.42 5.76
C ALA A 83 3.54 4.96 5.23
N PHE A 84 3.66 5.19 3.92
CA PHE A 84 4.85 5.72 3.26
C PHE A 84 4.57 7.06 2.55
N LYS A 85 3.47 7.73 2.90
CA LYS A 85 3.09 8.98 2.24
C LYS A 85 4.21 10.01 2.29
N LYS A 86 4.51 10.65 1.14
CA LYS A 86 5.56 11.68 0.97
C LYS A 86 6.99 11.22 1.26
N CYS A 87 7.25 9.92 1.30
CA CYS A 87 8.60 9.39 1.42
C CYS A 87 9.34 9.55 0.07
N ALA A 88 9.74 10.79 -0.25
CA ALA A 88 10.40 11.12 -1.52
C ALA A 88 11.77 10.42 -1.67
N GLY A 89 12.43 10.13 -0.56
CA GLY A 89 13.68 9.38 -0.53
C GLY A 89 13.53 7.86 -0.67
N LEU A 90 12.30 7.31 -0.68
CA LEU A 90 12.04 5.87 -0.81
C LEU A 90 12.31 5.41 -2.25
N THR A 91 13.28 4.52 -2.46
CA THR A 91 13.70 4.07 -3.80
C THR A 91 13.10 2.72 -4.21
N SER A 92 12.87 1.84 -3.24
CA SER A 92 12.22 0.54 -3.47
C SER A 92 11.57 0.02 -2.19
N VAL A 93 10.52 -0.79 -2.35
CA VAL A 93 9.86 -1.51 -1.24
C VAL A 93 9.67 -2.96 -1.63
N SER A 94 10.11 -3.87 -0.76
CA SER A 94 9.79 -5.29 -0.86
C SER A 94 8.59 -5.60 0.02
N ILE A 95 7.47 -6.01 -0.59
CA ILE A 95 6.22 -6.34 0.09
C ILE A 95 6.10 -7.86 0.21
N PRO A 96 5.96 -8.44 1.41
CA PRO A 96 5.87 -9.88 1.59
C PRO A 96 4.48 -10.42 1.21
N ASN A 97 4.41 -11.73 0.91
CA ASN A 97 3.16 -12.43 0.59
C ASN A 97 2.18 -12.55 1.77
N SER A 98 2.53 -12.08 2.96
CA SER A 98 1.61 -11.98 4.09
C SER A 98 0.70 -10.75 4.01
N VAL A 99 1.08 -9.74 3.20
CA VAL A 99 0.28 -8.52 3.02
C VAL A 99 -0.87 -8.80 2.06
N THR A 100 -2.08 -8.47 2.50
CA THR A 100 -3.32 -8.68 1.76
C THR A 100 -3.97 -7.39 1.28
N GLN A 101 -3.56 -6.24 1.82
CA GLN A 101 -4.17 -4.95 1.48
C GLN A 101 -3.12 -3.83 1.49
N LEU A 102 -3.23 -2.94 0.50
CA LEU A 102 -2.54 -1.65 0.45
C LEU A 102 -3.57 -0.55 0.74
N GLY A 103 -3.41 0.13 1.86
CA GLY A 103 -4.35 1.14 2.34
C GLY A 103 -4.31 2.44 1.53
N ALA A 104 -5.33 3.27 1.72
CA ALA A 104 -5.45 4.55 1.04
C ALA A 104 -4.22 5.45 1.27
N TYR A 105 -3.75 6.09 0.21
CA TYR A 105 -2.57 6.99 0.22
C TYR A 105 -1.26 6.32 0.69
N ALA A 106 -1.18 4.99 0.73
CA ALA A 106 -0.07 4.27 1.35
C ALA A 106 1.31 4.70 0.84
N PHE A 107 1.45 5.01 -0.44
CA PHE A 107 2.67 5.48 -1.10
C PHE A 107 2.47 6.82 -1.82
N GLU A 108 1.44 7.59 -1.47
CA GLU A 108 1.18 8.88 -2.12
C GLU A 108 2.41 9.79 -2.05
N GLU A 109 2.78 10.41 -3.19
CA GLU A 109 3.94 11.32 -3.31
C GLU A 109 5.31 10.66 -3.00
N CYS A 110 5.44 9.32 -3.15
CA CYS A 110 6.73 8.64 -3.13
C CYS A 110 7.47 8.85 -4.46
N THR A 111 7.97 10.07 -4.69
CA THR A 111 8.54 10.46 -5.99
C THR A 111 9.84 9.75 -6.36
N GLY A 112 10.58 9.21 -5.37
CA GLY A 112 11.80 8.42 -5.58
C GLY A 112 11.54 6.95 -5.94
N LEU A 113 10.30 6.45 -5.75
CA LEU A 113 9.96 5.05 -6.03
C LEU A 113 9.91 4.80 -7.54
N THR A 114 10.81 3.95 -8.05
CA THR A 114 10.95 3.74 -9.50
C THR A 114 10.25 2.50 -10.01
N ALA A 115 10.05 1.49 -9.15
CA ALA A 115 9.36 0.26 -9.49
C ALA A 115 8.68 -0.33 -8.25
N ILE A 116 7.56 -1.00 -8.45
CA ILE A 116 6.87 -1.75 -7.39
C ILE A 116 6.35 -3.08 -7.90
N THR A 117 6.50 -4.13 -7.08
CA THR A 117 5.83 -5.41 -7.26
C THR A 117 4.80 -5.60 -6.18
N ILE A 118 3.54 -5.70 -6.57
CA ILE A 118 2.40 -5.98 -5.70
C ILE A 118 2.20 -7.49 -5.67
N PRO A 119 2.31 -8.15 -4.49
CA PRO A 119 2.23 -9.61 -4.40
C PRO A 119 0.85 -10.15 -4.77
N ASN A 120 0.80 -11.46 -5.11
CA ASN A 120 -0.45 -12.15 -5.41
C ASN A 120 -1.42 -12.26 -4.21
N SER A 121 -0.94 -12.03 -3.00
CA SER A 121 -1.76 -12.02 -1.78
C SER A 121 -2.60 -10.76 -1.62
N VAL A 122 -2.20 -9.66 -2.28
CA VAL A 122 -2.94 -8.40 -2.21
C VAL A 122 -4.21 -8.50 -3.03
N THR A 123 -5.34 -8.20 -2.39
CA THR A 123 -6.66 -8.21 -3.03
C THR A 123 -7.13 -6.81 -3.44
N THR A 124 -6.66 -5.77 -2.74
CA THR A 124 -7.11 -4.40 -2.97
C THR A 124 -5.94 -3.42 -2.96
N ILE A 125 -5.90 -2.56 -3.98
CA ILE A 125 -5.08 -1.34 -4.03
C ILE A 125 -6.05 -0.19 -3.77
N ASP A 126 -5.95 0.41 -2.59
CA ASP A 126 -6.96 1.35 -2.11
C ASP A 126 -6.79 2.77 -2.71
N ASP A 127 -7.69 3.69 -2.34
CA ASP A 127 -7.77 5.04 -2.90
C ASP A 127 -6.42 5.77 -2.85
N ALA A 128 -5.98 6.30 -3.99
CA ALA A 128 -4.75 7.08 -4.15
C ALA A 128 -3.47 6.40 -3.62
N ALA A 129 -3.44 5.06 -3.52
CA ALA A 129 -2.34 4.32 -2.89
C ALA A 129 -0.96 4.68 -3.47
N PHE A 130 -0.85 4.94 -4.77
CA PHE A 130 0.36 5.36 -5.48
C PHE A 130 0.19 6.71 -6.19
N SER A 131 -0.76 7.53 -5.76
CA SER A 131 -0.99 8.84 -6.37
C SER A 131 0.27 9.70 -6.30
N LYS A 132 0.61 10.35 -7.42
CA LYS A 132 1.80 11.21 -7.58
C LYS A 132 3.14 10.52 -7.27
N CYS A 133 3.22 9.21 -7.48
CA CYS A 133 4.50 8.53 -7.58
C CYS A 133 5.15 8.87 -8.93
N GLU A 134 5.57 10.13 -9.10
CA GLU A 134 6.03 10.68 -10.39
C GLU A 134 7.23 9.94 -10.99
N GLY A 135 8.07 9.33 -10.13
CA GLY A 135 9.23 8.52 -10.54
C GLY A 135 8.90 7.08 -10.93
N LEU A 136 7.66 6.61 -10.76
CA LEU A 136 7.28 5.21 -10.90
C LEU A 136 7.20 4.80 -12.38
N LYS A 137 8.20 4.04 -12.84
CA LYS A 137 8.36 3.60 -14.25
C LYS A 137 7.66 2.29 -14.56
N SER A 138 7.58 1.39 -13.57
CA SER A 138 7.01 0.06 -13.74
C SER A 138 6.24 -0.41 -12.51
N VAL A 139 5.11 -1.06 -12.77
CA VAL A 139 4.26 -1.69 -11.76
C VAL A 139 3.97 -3.12 -12.20
N SER A 140 4.26 -4.08 -11.34
CA SER A 140 3.81 -5.46 -11.51
C SER A 140 2.65 -5.71 -10.53
N ILE A 141 1.46 -5.96 -11.06
CA ILE A 141 0.26 -6.21 -10.26
C ILE A 141 0.05 -7.72 -10.15
N GLY A 142 -0.01 -8.22 -8.93
CA GLY A 142 -0.23 -9.63 -8.63
C GLY A 142 -1.61 -10.12 -9.08
N SER A 143 -1.70 -11.41 -9.40
CA SER A 143 -2.93 -12.07 -9.90
C SER A 143 -4.02 -12.26 -8.83
N GLY A 144 -3.82 -11.82 -7.60
CA GLY A 144 -4.84 -11.80 -6.56
C GLY A 144 -5.59 -10.47 -6.45
N VAL A 145 -5.14 -9.42 -7.14
CA VAL A 145 -5.77 -8.09 -7.05
C VAL A 145 -7.13 -8.13 -7.74
N GLU A 146 -8.18 -7.82 -6.98
CA GLU A 146 -9.57 -7.78 -7.44
C GLU A 146 -10.07 -6.35 -7.68
N ALA A 147 -9.54 -5.36 -6.92
CA ALA A 147 -9.92 -3.96 -7.04
C ALA A 147 -8.72 -3.03 -7.08
N ILE A 148 -8.75 -2.07 -8.01
CA ILE A 148 -7.86 -0.90 -8.06
C ILE A 148 -8.76 0.31 -7.89
N ASN A 149 -8.68 0.94 -6.71
CA ASN A 149 -9.63 1.96 -6.31
C ASN A 149 -9.33 3.34 -6.92
N ARG A 150 -10.07 4.36 -6.48
CA ARG A 150 -10.07 5.71 -7.05
C ARG A 150 -8.67 6.33 -6.97
N PHE A 151 -8.22 6.94 -8.07
CA PHE A 151 -6.94 7.66 -8.17
C PHE A 151 -5.70 6.85 -7.78
N ALA A 152 -5.79 5.52 -7.73
CA ALA A 152 -4.73 4.65 -7.19
C ALA A 152 -3.35 4.92 -7.79
N PHE A 153 -3.26 5.22 -9.10
CA PHE A 153 -2.03 5.56 -9.82
C PHE A 153 -2.11 6.95 -10.49
N ASN A 154 -2.94 7.86 -9.96
CA ASN A 154 -3.05 9.22 -10.49
C ASN A 154 -1.68 9.93 -10.49
N GLY A 155 -1.29 10.53 -11.60
CA GLY A 155 -0.05 11.33 -11.68
C GLY A 155 1.23 10.49 -11.58
N CYS A 156 1.20 9.22 -11.97
CA CYS A 156 2.40 8.40 -12.15
C CYS A 156 3.07 8.74 -13.49
N ASP A 157 3.70 9.91 -13.55
CA ASP A 157 4.15 10.52 -14.80
C ASP A 157 5.21 9.72 -15.58
N ALA A 158 6.06 8.97 -14.88
CA ALA A 158 7.07 8.13 -15.52
C ALA A 158 6.55 6.75 -15.97
N LEU A 159 5.30 6.37 -15.66
CA LEU A 159 4.74 5.07 -16.01
C LEU A 159 4.47 5.00 -17.52
N THR A 160 5.13 4.07 -18.20
CA THR A 160 5.04 3.97 -19.69
C THR A 160 4.04 2.91 -20.14
N SER A 161 3.82 1.89 -19.35
CA SER A 161 2.86 0.82 -19.66
C SER A 161 2.31 0.20 -18.39
N ILE A 162 1.09 -0.34 -18.47
CA ILE A 162 0.48 -1.11 -17.39
C ILE A 162 -0.26 -2.33 -17.94
N THR A 163 -0.16 -3.44 -17.22
CA THR A 163 -0.99 -4.62 -17.45
C THR A 163 -1.87 -4.84 -16.21
N ILE A 164 -3.18 -4.80 -16.42
CA ILE A 164 -4.19 -5.07 -15.41
C ILE A 164 -4.54 -6.56 -15.49
N PRO A 165 -4.32 -7.34 -14.43
CA PRO A 165 -4.57 -8.78 -14.43
C PRO A 165 -6.04 -9.14 -14.66
N ASN A 166 -6.28 -10.37 -15.10
CA ASN A 166 -7.64 -10.91 -15.28
C ASN A 166 -8.43 -11.04 -13.96
N SER A 167 -7.75 -11.00 -12.81
CA SER A 167 -8.39 -11.04 -11.49
C SER A 167 -9.10 -9.74 -11.13
N VAL A 168 -8.69 -8.61 -11.72
CA VAL A 168 -9.26 -7.30 -11.41
C VAL A 168 -10.68 -7.23 -11.96
N LYS A 169 -11.63 -6.95 -11.08
CA LYS A 169 -13.06 -6.76 -11.38
C LYS A 169 -13.46 -5.31 -11.42
N GLU A 170 -12.78 -4.48 -10.64
CA GLU A 170 -13.11 -3.07 -10.46
C GLU A 170 -11.92 -2.16 -10.72
N LEU A 171 -12.12 -1.14 -11.57
CA LEU A 171 -11.23 -0.01 -11.78
C LEU A 171 -11.95 1.26 -11.32
N GLY A 172 -11.47 1.85 -10.24
CA GLY A 172 -12.04 3.06 -9.66
C GLY A 172 -11.87 4.30 -10.53
N GLU A 173 -12.65 5.33 -10.24
CA GLU A 173 -12.59 6.61 -10.93
C GLU A 173 -11.17 7.15 -10.99
N GLY A 174 -10.71 7.60 -12.17
CA GLY A 174 -9.41 8.23 -12.36
C GLY A 174 -8.21 7.39 -11.95
N ALA A 175 -8.34 6.05 -11.87
CA ALA A 175 -7.29 5.18 -11.34
C ALA A 175 -5.91 5.40 -12.00
N PHE A 176 -5.88 5.81 -13.27
CA PHE A 176 -4.67 6.11 -14.05
C PHE A 176 -4.73 7.50 -14.71
N ILE A 177 -5.47 8.43 -14.12
CA ILE A 177 -5.56 9.80 -14.64
C ILE A 177 -4.20 10.51 -14.56
N SER A 178 -3.88 11.34 -15.53
CA SER A 178 -2.65 12.18 -15.56
C SER A 178 -1.33 11.39 -15.52
N CYS A 179 -1.30 10.14 -16.03
CA CYS A 179 -0.05 9.42 -16.26
C CYS A 179 0.53 9.84 -17.61
N SER A 180 1.25 10.96 -17.65
CA SER A 180 1.60 11.67 -18.89
C SER A 180 2.45 10.87 -19.88
N SER A 181 3.26 9.90 -19.41
CA SER A 181 4.08 9.01 -20.25
C SER A 181 3.41 7.67 -20.58
N LEU A 182 2.20 7.40 -20.07
CA LEU A 182 1.53 6.11 -20.27
C LEU A 182 1.12 5.93 -21.73
N ALA A 183 1.88 5.10 -22.46
CA ALA A 183 1.70 4.86 -23.89
C ALA A 183 0.82 3.64 -24.21
N SER A 184 0.81 2.63 -23.33
CA SER A 184 0.05 1.40 -23.54
C SER A 184 -0.57 0.84 -22.29
N VAL A 185 -1.81 0.33 -22.41
CA VAL A 185 -2.56 -0.34 -21.35
C VAL A 185 -3.08 -1.68 -21.86
N ASN A 186 -2.84 -2.75 -21.10
CA ASN A 186 -3.47 -4.05 -21.34
C ASN A 186 -4.47 -4.29 -20.20
N ILE A 187 -5.74 -4.44 -20.53
CA ILE A 187 -6.83 -4.67 -19.57
C ILE A 187 -7.23 -6.14 -19.63
N GLY A 188 -7.12 -6.83 -18.51
CA GLY A 188 -7.54 -8.22 -18.39
C GLY A 188 -9.04 -8.40 -18.54
N SER A 189 -9.46 -9.59 -18.97
CA SER A 189 -10.86 -9.94 -19.28
C SER A 189 -11.79 -9.97 -18.05
N GLY A 190 -11.26 -9.88 -16.85
CA GLY A 190 -12.06 -9.92 -15.61
C GLY A 190 -12.72 -8.61 -15.22
N VAL A 191 -12.39 -7.49 -15.88
CA VAL A 191 -12.91 -6.17 -15.48
C VAL A 191 -14.38 -6.04 -15.79
N GLU A 192 -15.20 -5.90 -14.75
CA GLU A 192 -16.66 -5.78 -14.82
C GLU A 192 -17.12 -4.33 -14.66
N ASN A 193 -16.40 -3.54 -13.83
CA ASN A 193 -16.74 -2.16 -13.52
C ASN A 193 -15.57 -1.24 -13.82
N MET A 194 -15.84 -0.18 -14.57
CA MET A 194 -14.88 0.87 -14.90
C MET A 194 -15.42 2.22 -14.44
N GLY A 195 -14.67 2.90 -13.59
CA GLY A 195 -14.96 4.26 -13.19
C GLY A 195 -14.80 5.27 -14.32
N SER A 196 -15.24 6.48 -14.10
CA SER A 196 -15.05 7.60 -15.02
C SER A 196 -13.60 8.06 -15.09
N VAL A 197 -13.24 8.77 -16.16
CA VAL A 197 -11.95 9.48 -16.36
C VAL A 197 -10.69 8.65 -16.15
N LEU A 198 -10.78 7.32 -16.33
CA LEU A 198 -9.69 6.36 -16.02
C LEU A 198 -8.34 6.77 -16.60
N PHE A 199 -8.31 7.23 -17.86
CA PHE A 199 -7.09 7.56 -18.60
C PHE A 199 -7.07 9.03 -19.08
N GLU A 200 -7.85 9.90 -18.44
CA GLU A 200 -7.87 11.32 -18.79
C GLU A 200 -6.47 11.93 -18.59
N LYS A 201 -6.06 12.84 -19.47
CA LYS A 201 -4.75 13.51 -19.49
C LYS A 201 -3.54 12.60 -19.73
N ASN A 202 -3.73 11.39 -20.19
CA ASN A 202 -2.65 10.50 -20.62
C ASN A 202 -2.24 10.84 -22.07
N ILE A 203 -1.46 11.89 -22.20
CA ILE A 203 -1.15 12.49 -23.54
C ILE A 203 -0.31 11.58 -24.46
N ALA A 204 0.42 10.62 -23.89
CA ALA A 204 1.19 9.64 -24.64
C ALA A 204 0.40 8.38 -25.02
N LEU A 205 -0.86 8.22 -24.56
CA LEU A 205 -1.61 6.99 -24.73
C LEU A 205 -2.01 6.74 -26.18
N THR A 206 -1.46 5.68 -26.76
CA THR A 206 -1.72 5.27 -28.14
C THR A 206 -2.40 3.91 -28.26
N THR A 207 -2.30 3.07 -27.21
CA THR A 207 -2.76 1.68 -27.29
C THR A 207 -3.51 1.29 -26.01
N ILE A 208 -4.75 0.84 -26.17
CA ILE A 208 -5.50 0.11 -25.15
C ILE A 208 -5.89 -1.24 -25.76
N LYS A 209 -5.47 -2.33 -25.09
CA LYS A 209 -5.87 -3.70 -25.44
C LYS A 209 -6.76 -4.22 -24.34
N VAL A 210 -7.85 -4.88 -24.69
CA VAL A 210 -8.76 -5.60 -23.79
C VAL A 210 -8.66 -7.07 -24.17
N ALA A 211 -8.42 -7.95 -23.17
CA ALA A 211 -8.28 -9.39 -23.38
C ALA A 211 -9.65 -10.07 -23.62
#